data_3735466efea4a1135f7baf8e0c151471
#
_entry.id   3735466efea4a1135f7baf8e0c151471
#
_cell.length_a   1.000
_cell.length_b   1.000
_cell.length_c   1.000
_cell.angle_alpha   90.00
_cell.angle_beta   90.00
_cell.angle_gamma   90.00
#
_symmetry.space_group_name_H-M   'P 1'
#
loop_
_entity.id
_entity.type
_entity.pdbx_description
1 polymer ?
#
loop_
_entity_poly.entity_id
_entity_poly.type
_entity_poly.pdbx_seq_one_letter_code
_entity_poly.pdbx_strand_id
1 'polypeptide(L)'
;EATKGDLARDRPMDRVIVGDVGYGKTEVALRAVFAMLEAGRQAALLVPTTVLAHQHLETFRRRMAAYPFRIALLSRSVSTAEQARVVAALADGSVDLVIATHRLLSKDVSFKHLGLLVVDEEHRFGVAAKERLKALRAELDVLTLTATPIPRTLNLALSGIRDLSTIETPPEDRKSTRLNSSHLGISYAVFC
;
A
#
# COMPACT_ATOMS: atom_id res chain seq x y z
N GLU A 1 8.65 13.10 -3.05
CA GLU A 1 8.44 14.49 -2.67
C GLU A 1 6.94 14.85 -2.58
N ALA A 2 6.12 14.66 -3.64
CA ALA A 2 4.70 15.04 -3.66
C ALA A 2 3.89 14.44 -2.49
N THR A 3 3.98 13.12 -2.27
CA THR A 3 3.27 12.42 -1.18
C THR A 3 3.69 12.95 0.20
N LYS A 4 4.97 13.29 0.38
CA LYS A 4 5.48 13.86 1.64
C LYS A 4 4.90 15.26 1.90
N GLY A 5 4.78 16.06 0.86
CA GLY A 5 4.16 17.39 0.94
C GLY A 5 2.66 17.32 1.28
N ASP A 6 1.95 16.31 0.76
CA ASP A 6 0.52 16.17 1.02
C ASP A 6 0.22 15.71 2.46
N LEU A 7 1.03 14.79 3.02
CA LEU A 7 0.90 14.34 4.42
C LEU A 7 1.13 15.46 5.44
N ALA A 8 1.71 16.57 5.02
CA ALA A 8 1.93 17.75 5.86
C ALA A 8 0.82 18.83 5.75
N ARG A 9 -0.23 18.58 4.95
CA ARG A 9 -1.35 19.53 4.77
C ARG A 9 -2.45 19.31 5.81
N ASP A 10 -3.23 20.36 6.10
CA ASP A 10 -4.37 20.32 7.01
C ASP A 10 -5.61 19.58 6.44
N ARG A 11 -5.57 19.16 5.18
CA ARG A 11 -6.65 18.38 4.54
C ARG A 11 -6.22 16.95 4.26
N PRO A 12 -7.13 15.96 4.38
CA PRO A 12 -6.82 14.58 4.03
C PRO A 12 -6.27 14.43 2.60
N MET A 13 -5.20 13.66 2.45
CA MET A 13 -4.62 13.35 1.14
C MET A 13 -5.46 12.28 0.43
N ASP A 14 -5.85 12.49 -0.82
CA ASP A 14 -6.34 11.42 -1.72
C ASP A 14 -5.47 11.43 -2.99
N ARG A 15 -4.39 10.65 -2.95
CA ARG A 15 -3.40 10.59 -4.04
C ARG A 15 -3.36 9.22 -4.71
N VAL A 16 -3.34 9.24 -6.03
CA VAL A 16 -3.16 8.04 -6.86
C VAL A 16 -1.75 8.02 -7.45
N ILE A 17 -1.02 6.93 -7.22
CA ILE A 17 0.28 6.66 -7.82
C ILE A 17 0.08 5.67 -8.96
N VAL A 18 0.34 6.10 -10.18
CA VAL A 18 0.30 5.27 -11.38
C VAL A 18 1.72 4.91 -11.81
N GLY A 19 1.96 3.66 -12.14
CA GLY A 19 3.25 3.20 -12.64
C GLY A 19 3.21 1.72 -12.94
N ASP A 20 4.02 1.27 -13.88
CA ASP A 20 4.08 -0.15 -14.26
C ASP A 20 4.55 -1.06 -13.13
N VAL A 21 4.38 -2.37 -13.31
CA VAL A 21 4.87 -3.37 -12.36
C VAL A 21 6.38 -3.24 -12.23
N GLY A 22 6.85 -3.11 -10.99
CA GLY A 22 8.27 -2.94 -10.71
C GLY A 22 8.83 -1.52 -10.76
N TYR A 23 8.00 -0.50 -11.01
CA TYR A 23 8.42 0.92 -11.02
C TYR A 23 8.56 1.56 -9.64
N GLY A 24 8.54 0.77 -8.58
CA GLY A 24 8.81 1.28 -7.22
C GLY A 24 7.60 1.85 -6.50
N LYS A 25 6.36 1.58 -6.94
CA LYS A 25 5.14 1.99 -6.22
C LYS A 25 5.17 1.58 -4.74
N THR A 26 5.61 0.35 -4.46
CA THR A 26 5.73 -0.16 -3.09
C THR A 26 6.74 0.64 -2.25
N GLU A 27 7.78 1.18 -2.86
CA GLU A 27 8.75 2.05 -2.15
C GLU A 27 8.11 3.38 -1.72
N VAL A 28 7.25 3.95 -2.57
CA VAL A 28 6.49 5.16 -2.22
C VAL A 28 5.55 4.87 -1.05
N ALA A 29 4.81 3.75 -1.11
CA ALA A 29 3.94 3.31 -0.03
C ALA A 29 4.71 3.09 1.28
N LEU A 30 5.86 2.43 1.22
CA LEU A 30 6.70 2.15 2.37
C LEU A 30 7.16 3.44 3.04
N ARG A 31 7.60 4.43 2.28
CA ARG A 31 8.02 5.74 2.82
C ARG A 31 6.85 6.53 3.42
N ALA A 32 5.68 6.48 2.81
CA ALA A 32 4.49 7.13 3.35
C ALA A 32 4.04 6.47 4.67
N VAL A 33 3.99 5.14 4.70
CA VAL A 33 3.70 4.37 5.92
C VAL A 33 4.73 4.69 7.00
N PHE A 34 6.02 4.65 6.69
CA PHE A 34 7.08 4.93 7.65
C PHE A 34 6.92 6.32 8.29
N ALA A 35 6.68 7.36 7.48
CA ALA A 35 6.45 8.71 8.00
C ALA A 35 5.24 8.80 8.94
N MET A 36 4.18 8.05 8.64
CA MET A 36 2.97 8.00 9.48
C MET A 36 3.24 7.30 10.82
N LEU A 37 3.98 6.18 10.80
CA LEU A 37 4.36 5.44 12.01
C LEU A 37 5.32 6.26 12.90
N GLU A 38 6.27 7.00 12.32
CA GLU A 38 7.14 7.93 13.05
C GLU A 38 6.34 9.06 13.72
N ALA A 39 5.23 9.48 13.11
CA ALA A 39 4.30 10.44 13.70
C ALA A 39 3.41 9.84 14.81
N GLY A 40 3.61 8.57 15.20
CA GLY A 40 2.84 7.88 16.22
C GLY A 40 1.42 7.51 15.81
N ARG A 41 1.12 7.48 14.51
CA ARG A 41 -0.19 7.10 13.96
C ARG A 41 -0.13 5.71 13.33
N GLN A 42 -1.27 5.03 13.31
CA GLN A 42 -1.39 3.73 12.66
C GLN A 42 -1.54 3.87 11.15
N ALA A 43 -1.06 2.85 10.41
CA ALA A 43 -1.27 2.74 8.98
C ALA A 43 -1.90 1.39 8.61
N ALA A 44 -2.64 1.38 7.50
CA ALA A 44 -3.22 0.17 6.93
C ALA A 44 -2.85 0.05 5.45
N LEU A 45 -2.48 -1.17 5.01
CA LEU A 45 -2.26 -1.51 3.61
C LEU A 45 -3.30 -2.53 3.18
N LEU A 46 -4.21 -2.10 2.31
CA LEU A 46 -5.27 -2.92 1.75
C LEU A 46 -4.84 -3.49 0.39
N VAL A 47 -4.88 -4.81 0.26
CA VAL A 47 -4.48 -5.53 -0.96
C VAL A 47 -5.58 -6.51 -1.41
N PRO A 48 -5.69 -6.81 -2.72
CA PRO A 48 -6.81 -7.61 -3.24
C PRO A 48 -6.71 -9.10 -2.93
N THR A 49 -5.52 -9.64 -2.69
CA THR A 49 -5.31 -11.09 -2.51
C THR A 49 -4.47 -11.42 -1.29
N THR A 50 -4.64 -12.64 -0.76
CA THR A 50 -3.83 -13.15 0.36
C THR A 50 -2.36 -13.30 -0.01
N VAL A 51 -2.06 -13.66 -1.26
CA VAL A 51 -0.69 -13.78 -1.76
C VAL A 51 0.03 -12.44 -1.71
N LEU A 52 -0.60 -11.39 -2.23
CA LEU A 52 -0.05 -10.02 -2.15
C LEU A 52 0.09 -9.56 -0.69
N ALA A 53 -0.86 -9.92 0.18
CA ALA A 53 -0.76 -9.57 1.59
C ALA A 53 0.49 -10.17 2.26
N HIS A 54 0.80 -11.43 1.97
CA HIS A 54 2.02 -12.08 2.47
C HIS A 54 3.29 -11.47 1.88
N GLN A 55 3.31 -11.19 0.57
CA GLN A 55 4.47 -10.56 -0.10
C GLN A 55 4.76 -9.16 0.47
N HIS A 56 3.73 -8.35 0.67
CA HIS A 56 3.89 -7.04 1.31
C HIS A 56 4.33 -7.18 2.77
N LEU A 57 3.76 -8.12 3.54
CA LEU A 57 4.16 -8.37 4.92
C LEU A 57 5.65 -8.66 5.04
N GLU A 58 6.16 -9.56 4.21
CA GLU A 58 7.59 -9.90 4.18
C GLU A 58 8.45 -8.69 3.81
N THR A 59 8.05 -7.96 2.76
CA THR A 59 8.76 -6.76 2.31
C THR A 59 8.81 -5.69 3.39
N PHE A 60 7.68 -5.36 4.01
CA PHE A 60 7.62 -4.33 5.05
C PHE A 60 8.38 -4.76 6.31
N ARG A 61 8.26 -6.01 6.76
CA ARG A 61 9.03 -6.53 7.89
C ARG A 61 10.52 -6.44 7.66
N ARG A 62 11.01 -6.86 6.49
CA ARG A 62 12.43 -6.78 6.14
C ARG A 62 12.94 -5.34 6.10
N ARG A 63 12.17 -4.43 5.50
CA ARG A 63 12.56 -3.03 5.32
C ARG A 63 12.47 -2.21 6.59
N MET A 64 11.62 -2.60 7.51
CA MET A 64 11.41 -1.92 8.80
C MET A 64 12.03 -2.67 9.98
N ALA A 65 12.86 -3.69 9.74
CA ALA A 65 13.43 -4.55 10.79
C ALA A 65 14.27 -3.80 11.84
N ALA A 66 14.85 -2.65 11.50
CA ALA A 66 15.62 -1.82 12.41
C ALA A 66 14.76 -0.94 13.34
N TYR A 67 13.44 -0.94 13.16
CA TYR A 67 12.51 -0.07 13.89
C TYR A 67 11.56 -0.90 14.75
N PRO A 68 11.09 -0.40 15.90
CA PRO A 68 10.25 -1.16 16.83
C PRO A 68 8.77 -1.23 16.40
N PHE A 69 8.47 -1.15 15.11
CA PHE A 69 7.11 -1.18 14.60
C PHE A 69 6.51 -2.58 14.59
N ARG A 70 5.30 -2.71 15.08
CA ARG A 70 4.53 -3.96 15.11
C ARG A 70 3.68 -4.07 13.84
N ILE A 71 4.03 -5.03 12.98
CA ILE A 71 3.37 -5.25 11.68
C ILE A 71 2.56 -6.55 11.75
N ALA A 72 1.25 -6.46 11.54
CA ALA A 72 0.32 -7.59 11.57
C ALA A 72 -0.31 -7.88 10.20
N LEU A 73 -0.79 -9.12 10.03
CA LEU A 73 -1.53 -9.58 8.86
C LEU A 73 -2.99 -9.82 9.25
N LEU A 74 -3.93 -9.28 8.47
CA LEU A 74 -5.36 -9.51 8.65
C LEU A 74 -5.98 -10.02 7.34
N SER A 75 -6.02 -11.32 7.17
CA SER A 75 -6.54 -11.97 5.97
C SER A 75 -7.21 -13.30 6.31
N ARG A 76 -7.90 -13.90 5.34
CA ARG A 76 -8.52 -15.24 5.50
C ARG A 76 -7.51 -16.37 5.66
N SER A 77 -6.23 -16.16 5.33
CA SER A 77 -5.17 -17.15 5.55
C SER A 77 -4.73 -17.25 7.01
N VAL A 78 -5.19 -16.34 7.85
CA VAL A 78 -4.89 -16.32 9.29
C VAL A 78 -6.06 -16.91 10.06
N SER A 79 -5.78 -17.67 11.12
CA SER A 79 -6.83 -18.28 11.95
C SER A 79 -7.78 -17.24 12.55
N THR A 80 -9.03 -17.63 12.82
CA THR A 80 -10.03 -16.74 13.41
C THR A 80 -9.56 -16.16 14.75
N ALA A 81 -8.88 -16.97 15.57
CA ALA A 81 -8.33 -16.54 16.85
C ALA A 81 -7.26 -15.46 16.67
N GLU A 82 -6.38 -15.62 15.68
CA GLU A 82 -5.34 -14.63 15.39
C GLU A 82 -5.94 -13.36 14.78
N GLN A 83 -6.95 -13.48 13.89
CA GLN A 83 -7.67 -12.32 13.39
C GLN A 83 -8.28 -11.50 14.53
N ALA A 84 -8.91 -12.16 15.51
CA ALA A 84 -9.49 -11.49 16.68
C ALA A 84 -8.42 -10.75 17.51
N ARG A 85 -7.24 -11.35 17.70
CA ARG A 85 -6.10 -10.69 18.38
C ARG A 85 -5.63 -9.45 17.62
N VAL A 86 -5.49 -9.55 16.29
CA VAL A 86 -5.08 -8.42 15.46
C VAL A 86 -6.11 -7.30 15.51
N VAL A 87 -7.42 -7.61 15.44
CA VAL A 87 -8.48 -6.61 15.54
C VAL A 87 -8.45 -5.90 16.90
N ALA A 88 -8.29 -6.63 18.00
CA ALA A 88 -8.14 -6.04 19.32
C ALA A 88 -6.90 -5.14 19.42
N ALA A 89 -5.76 -5.60 18.86
CA ALA A 89 -4.49 -4.88 18.84
C ALA A 89 -4.51 -3.62 17.95
N LEU A 90 -5.37 -3.57 16.94
CA LEU A 90 -5.63 -2.35 16.16
C LEU A 90 -6.44 -1.33 16.97
N ALA A 91 -7.45 -1.81 17.70
CA ALA A 91 -8.32 -0.97 18.51
C ALA A 91 -7.60 -0.37 19.73
N ASP A 92 -6.66 -1.07 20.34
CA ASP A 92 -5.86 -0.58 21.47
C ASP A 92 -4.60 0.20 21.04
N GLY A 93 -4.24 0.14 19.74
CA GLY A 93 -3.08 0.82 19.19
C GLY A 93 -1.76 0.09 19.38
N SER A 94 -1.77 -1.19 19.76
CA SER A 94 -0.55 -2.00 19.94
C SER A 94 -0.01 -2.57 18.60
N VAL A 95 -0.75 -2.47 17.51
CA VAL A 95 -0.28 -2.73 16.14
C VAL A 95 -0.17 -1.41 15.40
N ASP A 96 1.00 -1.13 14.82
CA ASP A 96 1.30 0.12 14.11
C ASP A 96 0.90 0.04 12.63
N LEU A 97 1.18 -1.10 11.98
CA LEU A 97 0.84 -1.35 10.58
C LEU A 97 0.06 -2.65 10.45
N VAL A 98 -1.09 -2.60 9.79
CA VAL A 98 -1.79 -3.82 9.35
C VAL A 98 -1.73 -3.94 7.83
N ILE A 99 -1.34 -5.12 7.34
CA ILE A 99 -1.46 -5.50 5.93
C ILE A 99 -2.64 -6.45 5.84
N ALA A 100 -3.62 -6.10 5.01
CA ALA A 100 -4.89 -6.81 5.03
C ALA A 100 -5.54 -6.96 3.66
N THR A 101 -6.40 -7.95 3.54
CA THR A 101 -7.33 -8.09 2.43
C THR A 101 -8.67 -7.40 2.77
N HIS A 102 -9.73 -7.65 2.01
CA HIS A 102 -11.08 -7.13 2.24
C HIS A 102 -11.59 -7.27 3.69
N ARG A 103 -10.98 -8.16 4.50
CA ARG A 103 -11.28 -8.33 5.94
C ARG A 103 -11.09 -7.03 6.73
N LEU A 104 -10.18 -6.14 6.30
CA LEU A 104 -9.98 -4.81 6.88
C LEU A 104 -11.26 -3.97 6.89
N LEU A 105 -12.09 -4.14 5.87
CA LEU A 105 -13.31 -3.35 5.68
C LEU A 105 -14.51 -3.92 6.46
N SER A 106 -14.34 -4.92 7.32
CA SER A 106 -15.42 -5.46 8.15
C SER A 106 -15.78 -4.49 9.27
N LYS A 107 -17.04 -4.53 9.72
CA LYS A 107 -17.59 -3.57 10.70
C LYS A 107 -16.96 -3.67 12.09
N ASP A 108 -16.37 -4.81 12.43
CA ASP A 108 -15.72 -5.10 13.70
C ASP A 108 -14.27 -4.63 13.77
N VAL A 109 -13.72 -4.13 12.67
CA VAL A 109 -12.36 -3.56 12.64
C VAL A 109 -12.42 -2.08 12.97
N SER A 110 -11.73 -1.71 14.03
CA SER A 110 -11.55 -0.33 14.45
C SER A 110 -10.07 -0.04 14.72
N PHE A 111 -9.70 1.21 14.66
CA PHE A 111 -8.35 1.69 14.92
C PHE A 111 -8.36 2.73 16.02
N LYS A 112 -7.30 2.80 16.80
CA LYS A 112 -7.13 3.84 17.81
C LYS A 112 -6.77 5.18 17.18
N HIS A 113 -5.81 5.19 16.26
CA HIS A 113 -5.27 6.39 15.62
C HIS A 113 -4.85 6.14 14.17
N LEU A 114 -5.77 5.64 13.33
CA LEU A 114 -5.46 5.45 11.90
C LEU A 114 -5.19 6.80 11.24
N GLY A 115 -4.02 6.93 10.60
CA GLY A 115 -3.63 8.13 9.88
C GLY A 115 -3.53 7.93 8.37
N LEU A 116 -3.15 6.72 7.92
CA LEU A 116 -2.93 6.45 6.50
C LEU A 116 -3.56 5.12 6.08
N LEU A 117 -4.30 5.14 4.99
CA LEU A 117 -4.75 3.96 4.28
C LEU A 117 -4.06 3.89 2.90
N VAL A 118 -3.25 2.87 2.69
CA VAL A 118 -2.70 2.54 1.36
C VAL A 118 -3.60 1.48 0.72
N VAL A 119 -4.02 1.70 -0.52
CA VAL A 119 -4.85 0.77 -1.31
C VAL A 119 -4.07 0.33 -2.54
N ASP A 120 -3.74 -0.95 -2.61
CA ASP A 120 -3.07 -1.50 -3.78
C ASP A 120 -4.10 -2.11 -4.74
N GLU A 121 -3.98 -1.76 -6.04
CA GLU A 121 -4.84 -2.27 -7.11
C GLU A 121 -6.36 -2.14 -6.82
N GLU A 122 -6.80 -0.94 -6.46
CA GLU A 122 -8.19 -0.63 -6.08
C GLU A 122 -9.24 -1.19 -7.06
N HIS A 123 -8.90 -1.24 -8.35
CA HIS A 123 -9.82 -1.75 -9.38
C HIS A 123 -10.23 -3.21 -9.20
N ARG A 124 -9.46 -4.00 -8.43
CA ARG A 124 -9.76 -5.41 -8.12
C ARG A 124 -10.75 -5.61 -6.97
N PHE A 125 -11.14 -4.53 -6.29
CA PHE A 125 -12.14 -4.61 -5.22
C PHE A 125 -13.56 -4.54 -5.77
N GLY A 126 -14.47 -5.28 -5.12
CA GLY A 126 -15.90 -5.25 -5.44
C GLY A 126 -16.59 -3.94 -5.02
N VAL A 127 -17.82 -3.75 -5.47
CA VAL A 127 -18.61 -2.51 -5.28
C VAL A 127 -18.73 -2.15 -3.80
N ALA A 128 -19.09 -3.08 -2.93
CA ALA A 128 -19.25 -2.82 -1.49
C ALA A 128 -17.97 -2.36 -0.81
N ALA A 129 -16.79 -2.88 -1.23
CA ALA A 129 -15.51 -2.43 -0.73
C ALA A 129 -15.19 -1.01 -1.20
N LYS A 130 -15.47 -0.68 -2.46
CA LYS A 130 -15.26 0.65 -3.03
C LYS A 130 -16.11 1.73 -2.33
N GLU A 131 -17.36 1.42 -2.01
CA GLU A 131 -18.22 2.34 -1.25
C GLU A 131 -17.68 2.63 0.15
N ARG A 132 -17.17 1.62 0.85
CA ARG A 132 -16.51 1.81 2.16
C ARG A 132 -15.22 2.62 2.06
N LEU A 133 -14.41 2.36 1.03
CA LEU A 133 -13.21 3.13 0.76
C LEU A 133 -13.52 4.59 0.48
N LYS A 134 -14.62 4.86 -0.24
CA LYS A 134 -15.08 6.23 -0.51
C LYS A 134 -15.43 6.98 0.77
N ALA A 135 -16.09 6.34 1.73
CA ALA A 135 -16.38 6.94 3.02
C ALA A 135 -15.10 7.26 3.82
N LEU A 136 -14.13 6.34 3.84
CA LEU A 136 -12.86 6.54 4.55
C LEU A 136 -12.00 7.68 3.98
N ARG A 137 -12.08 7.96 2.69
CA ARG A 137 -11.35 9.05 2.02
C ARG A 137 -11.71 10.45 2.50
N ALA A 138 -12.89 10.61 3.05
CA ALA A 138 -13.32 11.90 3.58
C ALA A 138 -12.60 12.27 4.89
N GLU A 139 -12.04 11.29 5.61
CA GLU A 139 -11.53 11.44 6.97
C GLU A 139 -10.05 11.07 7.13
N LEU A 140 -9.49 10.34 6.16
CA LEU A 140 -8.15 9.76 6.26
C LEU A 140 -7.29 10.12 5.05
N ASP A 141 -5.98 10.16 5.27
CA ASP A 141 -5.01 10.15 4.18
C ASP A 141 -5.09 8.84 3.41
N VAL A 142 -5.37 8.90 2.11
CA VAL A 142 -5.47 7.72 1.25
C VAL A 142 -4.46 7.80 0.10
N LEU A 143 -3.65 6.74 -0.01
CA LEU A 143 -2.69 6.55 -1.08
C LEU A 143 -3.10 5.33 -1.91
N THR A 144 -3.51 5.53 -3.15
CA THR A 144 -3.87 4.45 -4.06
C THR A 144 -2.71 4.13 -5.00
N LEU A 145 -2.35 2.85 -5.10
CA LEU A 145 -1.34 2.34 -6.02
C LEU A 145 -2.03 1.59 -7.16
N THR A 146 -1.65 1.86 -8.41
CA THR A 146 -2.18 1.12 -9.56
C THR A 146 -1.14 0.95 -10.66
N ALA A 147 -1.16 -0.23 -11.30
CA ALA A 147 -0.40 -0.48 -12.52
C ALA A 147 -1.22 -0.19 -13.79
N THR A 148 -2.54 0.00 -13.65
CA THR A 148 -3.40 0.25 -14.80
C THR A 148 -3.18 1.66 -15.31
N PRO A 149 -2.75 1.86 -16.57
CA PRO A 149 -2.64 3.20 -17.15
C PRO A 149 -4.02 3.86 -17.16
N ILE A 150 -4.09 5.06 -16.60
CA ILE A 150 -5.32 5.85 -16.61
C ILE A 150 -5.38 6.56 -17.97
N PRO A 151 -6.42 6.34 -18.79
CA PRO A 151 -6.58 7.08 -20.05
C PRO A 151 -6.52 8.59 -19.81
N ARG A 152 -5.93 9.35 -20.74
CA ARG A 152 -5.76 10.82 -20.59
C ARG A 152 -7.07 11.56 -20.29
N THR A 153 -8.17 11.12 -20.87
CA THR A 153 -9.50 11.68 -20.62
C THR A 153 -9.99 11.45 -19.19
N LEU A 154 -9.70 10.26 -18.62
CA LEU A 154 -10.02 9.94 -17.24
C LEU A 154 -9.06 10.64 -16.27
N ASN A 155 -7.80 10.86 -16.67
CA ASN A 155 -6.81 11.62 -15.92
C ASN A 155 -7.29 13.07 -15.71
N LEU A 156 -7.77 13.74 -16.76
CA LEU A 156 -8.33 15.09 -16.69
C LEU A 156 -9.59 15.15 -15.82
N ALA A 157 -10.45 14.13 -15.87
CA ALA A 157 -11.65 14.06 -15.03
C ALA A 157 -11.32 13.81 -13.54
N LEU A 158 -10.24 13.09 -13.24
CA LEU A 158 -9.80 12.80 -11.88
C LEU A 158 -8.93 13.90 -11.27
N SER A 159 -8.24 14.70 -12.06
CA SER A 159 -7.33 15.74 -11.59
C SER A 159 -7.99 16.89 -10.80
N GLY A 160 -9.33 17.00 -10.86
CA GLY A 160 -10.09 17.90 -9.98
C GLY A 160 -10.61 17.25 -8.70
N ILE A 161 -10.51 15.90 -8.58
CA ILE A 161 -11.10 15.12 -7.50
C ILE A 161 -10.00 14.44 -6.67
N ARG A 162 -8.89 14.02 -7.32
CA ARG A 162 -7.76 13.33 -6.67
C ARG A 162 -6.44 13.88 -7.18
N ASP A 163 -5.45 13.90 -6.31
CA ASP A 163 -4.08 14.20 -6.70
C ASP A 163 -3.46 12.99 -7.43
N LEU A 164 -2.89 13.20 -8.62
CA LEU A 164 -2.30 12.15 -9.43
C LEU A 164 -0.79 12.30 -9.51
N SER A 165 -0.07 11.19 -9.37
CA SER A 165 1.38 11.11 -9.62
C SER A 165 1.70 9.90 -10.48
N THR A 166 2.50 10.09 -11.52
CA THR A 166 2.94 9.01 -12.43
C THR A 166 4.41 8.70 -12.19
N ILE A 167 4.76 7.42 -12.11
CA ILE A 167 6.14 6.95 -12.10
C ILE A 167 6.45 6.42 -13.49
N GLU A 168 7.22 7.20 -14.28
CA GLU A 168 7.52 6.89 -15.69
C GLU A 168 8.83 6.13 -15.88
N THR A 169 9.74 6.18 -14.91
CA THR A 169 11.05 5.54 -14.99
C THR A 169 11.20 4.43 -13.97
N PRO A 170 11.63 3.22 -14.38
CA PRO A 170 11.98 2.17 -13.44
C PRO A 170 13.20 2.57 -12.60
N PRO A 171 13.36 2.03 -11.36
CA PRO A 171 14.56 2.19 -10.57
C PRO A 171 15.82 1.81 -11.35
N GLU A 172 16.92 2.50 -11.14
CA GLU A 172 18.19 2.29 -11.88
C GLU A 172 18.71 0.85 -11.78
N ASP A 173 18.53 0.20 -10.64
CA ASP A 173 18.95 -1.19 -10.38
C ASP A 173 18.28 -2.22 -11.32
N ARG A 174 17.20 -1.88 -12.01
CA ARG A 174 16.54 -2.74 -13.00
C ARG A 174 16.87 -2.42 -14.44
N LYS A 175 17.60 -1.35 -14.74
CA LYS A 175 18.06 -1.04 -16.10
C LYS A 175 19.13 -2.03 -16.60
N SER A 176 19.84 -2.71 -15.69
CA SER A 176 20.90 -3.68 -16.04
C SER A 176 20.39 -5.06 -16.50
N THR A 177 19.10 -5.36 -16.44
CA THR A 177 18.55 -6.68 -16.79
C THR A 177 17.92 -6.73 -18.20
N ARG A 178 18.17 -5.76 -19.07
CA ARG A 178 18.06 -5.97 -20.53
C ARG A 178 19.35 -6.61 -21.03
N LEU A 179 19.52 -7.89 -20.72
CA LEU A 179 20.48 -8.73 -21.40
C LEU A 179 20.05 -8.89 -22.86
N ASN A 180 20.94 -8.44 -23.76
CA ASN A 180 20.96 -8.81 -25.16
C ASN A 180 20.64 -10.29 -25.34
N SER A 181 19.54 -10.59 -25.99
CA SER A 181 19.21 -11.94 -26.45
C SER A 181 20.00 -12.31 -27.71
N SER A 182 21.33 -12.30 -27.61
CA SER A 182 22.21 -12.86 -28.62
C SER A 182 23.48 -13.34 -27.92
N HIS A 183 23.38 -14.47 -27.23
CA HIS A 183 24.33 -15.56 -27.18
C HIS A 183 23.88 -16.60 -26.14
N LEU A 184 23.79 -17.82 -26.61
CA LEU A 184 23.65 -19.06 -25.84
C LEU A 184 24.65 -19.09 -24.67
N GLY A 185 24.13 -19.23 -23.47
CA GLY A 185 24.93 -19.46 -22.25
C GLY A 185 24.03 -19.56 -21.04
N ILE A 186 23.77 -20.79 -20.61
CA ILE A 186 23.06 -21.09 -19.38
C ILE A 186 23.87 -20.53 -18.21
N SER A 187 23.31 -19.57 -17.49
CA SER A 187 23.84 -19.14 -16.20
C SER A 187 22.71 -18.96 -15.20
N TYR A 188 22.78 -19.73 -14.14
CA TYR A 188 21.93 -19.65 -12.97
C TYR A 188 22.07 -18.25 -12.34
N ALA A 189 21.01 -17.48 -12.34
CA ALA A 189 20.96 -16.24 -11.56
C ALA A 189 20.54 -16.59 -10.12
N VAL A 190 21.46 -16.45 -9.22
CA VAL A 190 21.26 -16.49 -7.76
C VAL A 190 20.49 -15.22 -7.38
N PHE A 191 19.35 -15.40 -6.76
CA PHE A 191 18.59 -14.32 -6.11
C PHE A 191 19.32 -13.92 -4.82
N CYS A 192 19.76 -12.68 -4.76
CA CYS A 192 19.96 -11.92 -3.51
C CYS A 192 18.92 -10.84 -3.39
#